data_bcd8df36768316d3a7f20c6dbc1a3b7c
#
_entry.id   bcd8df36768316d3a7f20c6dbc1a3b7c
#
_cell.length_a   1.000
_cell.length_b   1.000
_cell.length_c   1.000
_cell.angle_alpha   90.00
_cell.angle_beta   90.00
_cell.angle_gamma   90.00
#
_symmetry.space_group_name_H-M   'P 1'
#
loop_
_entity.id
_entity.type
_entity.pdbx_description
1 polymer ?
#
loop_
_entity_poly.entity_id
_entity_poly.type
_entity_poly.pdbx_seq_one_letter_code
_entity_poly.pdbx_strand_id
1 'polypeptide(L)'
;MLEMQAVQSGYGPSQVLFGVDLRIEAGQVVTLLGRNGMGKTTLLRTLLGQLPLRAGRMVFAGQDIAGWATDRIARAGVAIVPEGRQCFPNLTVREHLTAFVAHRNSGSPGAAQPWTPERVFALFPRLGERASNMGNQLSGGEQQMLAIGRALVTNPRLLILDEATEGLAPRIREEIWSCLAQLRVAGQTILVIDKYVERLLGLADRHLILERGKVVWSGDSAALDGDRALWERYLGV
;
A
#
# COMPACT_ATOMS: atom_id res chain seq x y z
N MET A 1 -1.14 11.38 -9.75
CA MET A 1 -0.48 11.23 -8.44
C MET A 1 0.85 10.50 -8.56
N LEU A 2 0.86 9.22 -8.95
CA LEU A 2 2.04 8.41 -9.27
C LEU A 2 2.03 8.06 -10.75
N GLU A 3 3.16 8.16 -11.42
CA GLU A 3 3.35 7.73 -12.81
C GLU A 3 4.71 7.02 -12.93
N MET A 4 4.69 5.81 -13.43
CA MET A 4 5.84 4.97 -13.74
C MET A 4 5.77 4.62 -15.23
N GLN A 5 6.81 4.95 -15.99
CA GLN A 5 6.87 4.75 -17.44
C GLN A 5 8.07 3.90 -17.82
N ALA A 6 7.82 2.79 -18.51
CA ALA A 6 8.82 1.86 -18.99
C ALA A 6 9.87 1.45 -17.93
N VAL A 7 9.44 1.29 -16.68
CA VAL A 7 10.32 1.06 -15.53
C VAL A 7 11.04 -0.27 -15.64
N GLN A 8 12.37 -0.23 -15.58
CA GLN A 8 13.25 -1.40 -15.54
C GLN A 8 14.06 -1.38 -14.25
N SER A 9 14.14 -2.52 -13.58
CA SER A 9 14.87 -2.68 -12.32
C SER A 9 15.17 -4.16 -12.04
N GLY A 10 15.97 -4.44 -11.01
CA GLY A 10 16.32 -5.79 -10.61
C GLY A 10 17.45 -5.80 -9.57
N TYR A 11 17.99 -6.98 -9.30
CA TYR A 11 18.97 -7.25 -8.24
C TYR A 11 20.34 -7.55 -8.88
N GLY A 12 21.39 -6.81 -8.54
CA GLY A 12 22.72 -7.02 -9.11
C GLY A 12 22.67 -7.09 -10.65
N PRO A 13 23.13 -8.11 -11.31
CA PRO A 13 23.02 -8.26 -12.77
C PRO A 13 21.64 -8.71 -13.25
N SER A 14 20.83 -9.31 -12.37
CA SER A 14 19.54 -9.90 -12.73
C SER A 14 18.47 -8.84 -12.89
N GLN A 15 17.87 -8.74 -14.08
CA GLN A 15 16.72 -7.90 -14.35
C GLN A 15 15.43 -8.64 -13.96
N VAL A 16 14.50 -7.92 -13.32
CA VAL A 16 13.21 -8.46 -12.88
C VAL A 16 12.05 -7.69 -13.50
N LEU A 17 12.18 -6.36 -13.66
CA LEU A 17 11.18 -5.51 -14.30
C LEU A 17 11.62 -5.15 -15.72
N PHE A 18 10.72 -5.33 -16.67
CA PHE A 18 11.00 -5.23 -18.11
C PHE A 18 10.10 -4.17 -18.79
N GLY A 19 10.13 -2.94 -18.30
CA GLY A 19 9.33 -1.85 -18.86
C GLY A 19 7.91 -1.82 -18.30
N VAL A 20 7.79 -1.64 -16.99
CA VAL A 20 6.50 -1.57 -16.30
C VAL A 20 5.94 -0.16 -16.39
N ASP A 21 4.68 -0.07 -16.85
CA ASP A 21 3.89 1.14 -16.83
C ASP A 21 2.82 1.03 -15.73
N LEU A 22 2.75 2.04 -14.86
CA LEU A 22 1.76 2.15 -13.76
C LEU A 22 1.38 3.61 -13.59
N ARG A 23 0.08 3.89 -13.55
CA ARG A 23 -0.44 5.22 -13.24
C ARG A 23 -1.52 5.13 -12.17
N ILE A 24 -1.41 6.00 -11.16
CA ILE A 24 -2.38 6.16 -10.07
C ILE A 24 -2.75 7.64 -9.98
N GLU A 25 -4.03 7.94 -10.11
CA GLU A 25 -4.54 9.31 -9.92
C GLU A 25 -4.76 9.60 -8.43
N ALA A 26 -4.89 10.89 -8.08
CA ALA A 26 -5.22 11.27 -6.72
C ALA A 26 -6.62 10.77 -6.33
N GLY A 27 -6.74 10.17 -5.14
CA GLY A 27 -7.99 9.59 -4.63
C GLY A 27 -8.34 8.22 -5.22
N GLN A 28 -7.54 7.69 -6.15
CA GLN A 28 -7.79 6.40 -6.79
C GLN A 28 -7.26 5.24 -5.93
N VAL A 29 -8.00 4.14 -5.91
CA VAL A 29 -7.55 2.85 -5.39
C VAL A 29 -7.17 1.95 -6.58
N VAL A 30 -5.92 1.54 -6.62
CA VAL A 30 -5.37 0.68 -7.69
C VAL A 30 -4.86 -0.61 -7.07
N THR A 31 -5.07 -1.73 -7.75
CA THR A 31 -4.48 -3.02 -7.33
C THR A 31 -3.38 -3.46 -8.27
N LEU A 32 -2.36 -4.08 -7.69
CA LEU A 32 -1.32 -4.78 -8.44
C LEU A 32 -1.43 -6.28 -8.13
N LEU A 33 -1.95 -7.02 -9.08
CA LEU A 33 -2.23 -8.44 -9.01
C LEU A 33 -1.12 -9.26 -9.70
N GLY A 34 -1.08 -10.55 -9.43
CA GLY A 34 -0.15 -11.48 -10.04
C GLY A 34 0.37 -12.51 -9.04
N ARG A 35 0.81 -13.65 -9.54
CA ARG A 35 1.35 -14.75 -8.73
C ARG A 35 2.62 -14.34 -7.98
N ASN A 36 3.04 -15.15 -7.01
CA ASN A 36 4.31 -14.93 -6.31
C ASN A 36 5.49 -15.06 -7.29
N GLY A 37 6.52 -14.24 -7.09
CA GLY A 37 7.68 -14.19 -7.98
C GLY A 37 7.50 -13.39 -9.27
N MET A 38 6.34 -12.79 -9.53
CA MET A 38 6.07 -12.04 -10.77
C MET A 38 6.68 -10.63 -10.81
N GLY A 39 7.28 -10.16 -9.70
CA GLY A 39 7.98 -8.87 -9.63
C GLY A 39 7.26 -7.79 -8.83
N LYS A 40 6.13 -8.08 -8.15
CA LYS A 40 5.36 -7.10 -7.35
C LYS A 40 6.22 -6.41 -6.29
N THR A 41 6.89 -7.18 -5.44
CA THR A 41 7.80 -6.65 -4.40
C THR A 41 8.98 -5.89 -5.00
N THR A 42 9.50 -6.33 -6.17
CA THR A 42 10.56 -5.60 -6.88
C THR A 42 10.07 -4.23 -7.35
N LEU A 43 8.84 -4.14 -7.85
CA LEU A 43 8.23 -2.88 -8.25
C LEU A 43 8.08 -1.94 -7.06
N LEU A 44 7.59 -2.44 -5.91
CA LEU A 44 7.49 -1.64 -4.69
C LEU A 44 8.87 -1.17 -4.20
N ARG A 45 9.86 -2.05 -4.16
CA ARG A 45 11.23 -1.67 -3.74
C ARG A 45 11.85 -0.63 -4.66
N THR A 46 11.57 -0.71 -5.97
CA THR A 46 12.02 0.30 -6.93
C THR A 46 11.33 1.64 -6.68
N LEU A 47 10.00 1.64 -6.50
CA LEU A 47 9.21 2.83 -6.18
C LEU A 47 9.70 3.50 -4.87
N LEU A 48 10.06 2.70 -3.87
CA LEU A 48 10.54 3.17 -2.57
C LEU A 48 12.04 3.56 -2.56
N GLY A 49 12.73 3.51 -3.71
CA GLY A 49 14.16 3.82 -3.79
C GLY A 49 15.09 2.81 -3.11
N GLN A 50 14.60 1.61 -2.81
CA GLN A 50 15.38 0.50 -2.24
C GLN A 50 16.11 -0.31 -3.31
N LEU A 51 15.67 -0.20 -4.56
CA LEU A 51 16.33 -0.76 -5.74
C LEU A 51 16.56 0.34 -6.78
N PRO A 52 17.67 0.29 -7.52
CA PRO A 52 17.96 1.30 -8.53
C PRO A 52 16.98 1.21 -9.71
N LEU A 53 16.50 2.35 -10.17
CA LEU A 53 15.88 2.46 -11.48
C LEU A 53 16.98 2.35 -12.55
N ARG A 54 16.90 1.33 -13.41
CA ARG A 54 17.88 1.10 -14.50
C ARG A 54 17.53 1.84 -15.77
N ALA A 55 16.21 1.92 -16.06
CA ALA A 55 15.66 2.67 -17.18
C ALA A 55 14.20 3.01 -16.92
N GLY A 56 13.65 3.94 -17.68
CA GLY A 56 12.30 4.45 -17.51
C GLY A 56 12.26 5.70 -16.65
N ARG A 57 11.06 6.07 -16.23
CA ARG A 57 10.80 7.29 -15.45
C ARG A 57 9.83 7.01 -14.31
N MET A 58 10.01 7.69 -13.19
CA MET A 58 9.10 7.65 -12.04
C MET A 58 8.79 9.07 -11.57
N VAL A 59 7.53 9.45 -11.61
CA VAL A 59 7.04 10.76 -11.15
C VAL A 59 6.04 10.58 -10.04
N PHE A 60 6.25 11.25 -8.91
CA PHE A 60 5.32 11.29 -7.79
C PHE A 60 4.96 12.74 -7.46
N ALA A 61 3.65 13.03 -7.44
CA ALA A 61 3.14 14.37 -7.16
C ALA A 61 3.78 15.48 -8.03
N GLY A 62 4.04 15.18 -9.32
CA GLY A 62 4.65 16.08 -10.28
C GLY A 62 6.17 16.18 -10.21
N GLN A 63 6.82 15.48 -9.29
CA GLN A 63 8.29 15.49 -9.14
C GLN A 63 8.86 14.16 -9.66
N ASP A 64 9.97 14.24 -10.39
CA ASP A 64 10.76 13.07 -10.75
C ASP A 64 11.46 12.55 -9.50
N ILE A 65 11.18 11.29 -9.14
CA ILE A 65 11.70 10.63 -7.94
C ILE A 65 12.78 9.58 -8.24
N ALA A 66 13.22 9.49 -9.49
CA ALA A 66 14.30 8.58 -9.87
C ALA A 66 15.57 8.85 -9.03
N GLY A 67 16.12 7.81 -8.44
CA GLY A 67 17.32 7.89 -7.62
C GLY A 67 17.13 8.58 -6.24
N TRP A 68 15.89 8.89 -5.83
CA TRP A 68 15.69 9.41 -4.49
C TRP A 68 15.92 8.32 -3.43
N ALA A 69 16.49 8.72 -2.30
CA ALA A 69 16.59 7.86 -1.13
C ALA A 69 15.19 7.60 -0.52
N THR A 70 15.03 6.43 0.11
CA THR A 70 13.77 5.97 0.69
C THR A 70 13.14 6.99 1.66
N ASP A 71 13.96 7.63 2.51
CA ASP A 71 13.50 8.64 3.47
C ASP A 71 12.94 9.89 2.77
N ARG A 72 13.51 10.29 1.63
CA ARG A 72 13.02 11.41 0.82
C ARG A 72 11.69 11.07 0.18
N ILE A 73 11.53 9.86 -0.36
CA ILE A 73 10.25 9.37 -0.92
C ILE A 73 9.18 9.30 0.18
N ALA A 74 9.54 8.78 1.36
CA ALA A 74 8.65 8.76 2.50
C ALA A 74 8.21 10.16 2.91
N ARG A 75 9.15 11.14 2.98
CA ARG A 75 8.83 12.54 3.28
C ARG A 75 7.99 13.22 2.18
N ALA A 76 8.07 12.79 0.94
CA ALA A 76 7.21 13.29 -0.12
C ALA A 76 5.74 12.83 0.03
N GLY A 77 5.48 11.83 0.87
CA GLY A 77 4.13 11.37 1.21
C GLY A 77 3.80 9.96 0.74
N VAL A 78 4.78 9.12 0.47
CA VAL A 78 4.55 7.68 0.26
C VAL A 78 4.70 6.96 1.59
N ALA A 79 3.68 6.18 1.98
CA ALA A 79 3.75 5.27 3.11
C ALA A 79 3.46 3.85 2.67
N ILE A 80 4.11 2.88 3.30
CA ILE A 80 3.89 1.47 3.05
C ILE A 80 3.53 0.74 4.34
N VAL A 81 2.55 -0.17 4.24
CA VAL A 81 2.30 -1.25 5.19
C VAL A 81 2.92 -2.50 4.58
N PRO A 82 4.11 -2.91 5.03
CA PRO A 82 4.82 -4.03 4.44
C PRO A 82 4.23 -5.36 4.89
N GLU A 83 4.52 -6.42 4.13
CA GLU A 83 4.36 -7.79 4.60
C GLU A 83 5.07 -7.98 5.95
N GLY A 84 4.49 -8.79 6.84
CA GLY A 84 5.09 -9.12 8.14
C GLY A 84 4.95 -8.06 9.23
N ARG A 85 4.06 -7.04 9.05
CA ARG A 85 3.60 -6.08 10.07
C ARG A 85 4.68 -5.17 10.66
N GLN A 86 5.86 -5.67 10.95
CA GLN A 86 7.07 -4.96 11.43
C GLN A 86 6.78 -4.03 12.65
N CYS A 87 6.04 -4.54 13.65
CA CYS A 87 5.84 -3.82 14.90
C CYS A 87 7.10 -3.90 15.78
N PHE A 88 7.45 -2.79 16.43
CA PHE A 88 8.54 -2.76 17.39
C PHE A 88 8.10 -3.45 18.69
N PRO A 89 8.77 -4.51 19.13
CA PRO A 89 8.32 -5.30 20.28
C PRO A 89 8.30 -4.50 21.59
N ASN A 90 9.15 -3.49 21.70
CA ASN A 90 9.41 -2.72 22.92
C ASN A 90 8.72 -1.34 22.96
N LEU A 91 7.89 -1.02 21.95
CA LEU A 91 7.08 0.19 21.97
C LEU A 91 5.62 -0.17 22.24
N THR A 92 4.95 0.68 23.00
CA THR A 92 3.51 0.60 23.18
C THR A 92 2.77 0.98 21.89
N VAL A 93 1.50 0.59 21.79
CA VAL A 93 0.63 1.01 20.67
C VAL A 93 0.63 2.53 20.50
N ARG A 94 0.48 3.28 21.60
CA ARG A 94 0.49 4.73 21.59
C ARG A 94 1.83 5.30 21.11
N GLU A 95 2.94 4.77 21.59
CA GLU A 95 4.27 5.21 21.17
C GLU A 95 4.51 4.95 19.68
N HIS A 96 4.11 3.78 19.15
CA HIS A 96 4.16 3.50 17.70
C HIS A 96 3.43 4.57 16.89
N LEU A 97 2.23 4.96 17.31
CA LEU A 97 1.47 5.96 16.57
C LEU A 97 2.06 7.35 16.72
N THR A 98 2.48 7.73 17.94
CA THR A 98 3.02 9.07 18.21
C THR A 98 4.36 9.33 17.55
N ALA A 99 5.24 8.32 17.51
CA ALA A 99 6.58 8.45 16.94
C ALA A 99 6.60 8.74 15.42
N PHE A 100 5.52 8.41 14.71
CA PHE A 100 5.44 8.56 13.25
C PHE A 100 4.51 9.69 12.78
N VAL A 101 3.95 10.48 13.70
CA VAL A 101 3.07 11.61 13.31
C VAL A 101 3.83 12.59 12.42
N ALA A 102 3.26 12.86 11.25
CA ALA A 102 3.78 13.88 10.34
C ALA A 102 2.72 14.94 10.01
N HIS A 103 3.08 16.21 10.12
CA HIS A 103 2.18 17.36 9.91
C HIS A 103 2.20 17.87 8.46
N ARG A 104 2.01 16.97 7.47
CA ARG A 104 2.16 17.31 6.04
C ARG A 104 1.07 18.17 5.45
N ASN A 105 -0.17 18.04 5.93
CA ASN A 105 -1.35 18.66 5.31
C ASN A 105 -2.03 19.67 6.23
N SER A 106 -1.37 20.13 7.26
CA SER A 106 -1.94 21.10 8.22
C SER A 106 -1.96 22.49 7.57
N GLY A 107 -3.10 22.92 7.06
CA GLY A 107 -3.29 24.31 6.65
C GLY A 107 -3.73 24.60 5.23
N SER A 108 -3.94 23.60 4.37
CA SER A 108 -4.53 23.85 3.03
C SER A 108 -6.06 23.89 3.14
N PRO A 109 -6.75 24.92 2.61
CA PRO A 109 -8.21 24.96 2.55
C PRO A 109 -8.73 23.74 1.78
N GLY A 110 -9.65 22.96 2.40
CA GLY A 110 -10.20 21.75 1.79
C GLY A 110 -9.36 20.48 1.96
N ALA A 111 -8.22 20.53 2.69
CA ALA A 111 -7.48 19.33 3.04
C ALA A 111 -8.30 18.44 3.99
N ALA A 112 -8.28 17.13 3.75
CA ALA A 112 -8.85 16.16 4.70
C ALA A 112 -8.21 16.36 6.08
N GLN A 113 -9.00 16.15 7.13
CA GLN A 113 -8.46 16.24 8.50
C GLN A 113 -7.27 15.30 8.66
N PRO A 114 -6.15 15.78 9.25
CA PRO A 114 -4.95 14.96 9.40
C PRO A 114 -5.21 13.72 10.27
N TRP A 115 -4.53 12.65 9.96
CA TRP A 115 -4.52 11.46 10.80
C TRP A 115 -3.72 11.72 12.08
N THR A 116 -4.37 11.45 13.21
CA THR A 116 -3.78 11.50 14.54
C THR A 116 -3.92 10.15 15.22
N PRO A 117 -3.17 9.86 16.30
CA PRO A 117 -3.38 8.64 17.09
C PRO A 117 -4.84 8.44 17.51
N GLU A 118 -5.54 9.51 17.89
CA GLU A 118 -6.95 9.45 18.32
C GLU A 118 -7.87 9.03 17.16
N ARG A 119 -7.63 9.54 15.94
CA ARG A 119 -8.39 9.10 14.77
C ARG A 119 -8.11 7.65 14.41
N VAL A 120 -6.87 7.17 14.61
CA VAL A 120 -6.53 5.74 14.42
C VAL A 120 -7.25 4.90 15.49
N PHE A 121 -7.34 5.35 16.73
CA PHE A 121 -8.12 4.65 17.78
C PHE A 121 -9.62 4.63 17.47
N ALA A 122 -10.16 5.70 16.89
CA ALA A 122 -11.55 5.73 16.43
C ALA A 122 -11.79 4.75 15.26
N LEU A 123 -10.80 4.60 14.34
CA LEU A 123 -10.86 3.65 13.23
C LEU A 123 -10.69 2.19 13.70
N PHE A 124 -9.83 1.97 14.69
CA PHE A 124 -9.51 0.66 15.28
C PHE A 124 -9.69 0.71 16.82
N PRO A 125 -10.93 0.62 17.35
CA PRO A 125 -11.20 0.74 18.79
C PRO A 125 -10.38 -0.24 19.64
N ARG A 126 -10.13 -1.46 19.13
CA ARG A 126 -9.27 -2.46 19.79
C ARG A 126 -7.86 -1.97 20.06
N LEU A 127 -7.29 -1.13 19.19
CA LEU A 127 -5.99 -0.51 19.46
C LEU A 127 -6.06 0.52 20.58
N GLY A 128 -7.20 1.22 20.69
CA GLY A 128 -7.46 2.15 21.80
C GLY A 128 -7.49 1.43 23.15
N GLU A 129 -8.17 0.27 23.23
CA GLU A 129 -8.21 -0.59 24.42
C GLU A 129 -6.82 -1.13 24.80
N ARG A 130 -5.93 -1.26 23.83
CA ARG A 130 -4.56 -1.76 23.97
C ARG A 130 -3.49 -0.67 23.91
N ALA A 131 -3.86 0.61 24.07
CA ALA A 131 -2.95 1.75 23.86
C ALA A 131 -1.65 1.69 24.67
N SER A 132 -1.67 1.09 25.85
CA SER A 132 -0.51 0.89 26.73
C SER A 132 0.20 -0.48 26.55
N ASN A 133 -0.35 -1.39 25.74
CA ASN A 133 0.28 -2.69 25.50
C ASN A 133 1.46 -2.53 24.56
N MET A 134 2.51 -3.32 24.79
CA MET A 134 3.68 -3.42 23.93
C MET A 134 3.35 -4.15 22.60
N GLY A 135 4.10 -3.88 21.54
CA GLY A 135 3.90 -4.50 20.24
C GLY A 135 3.95 -6.02 20.23
N ASN A 136 4.76 -6.62 21.08
CA ASN A 136 4.88 -8.08 21.25
C ASN A 136 3.71 -8.71 22.05
N GLN A 137 2.88 -7.90 22.71
CA GLN A 137 1.68 -8.33 23.46
C GLN A 137 0.41 -8.34 22.60
N LEU A 138 0.52 -7.89 21.36
CA LEU A 138 -0.59 -7.81 20.43
C LEU A 138 -0.78 -9.11 19.65
N SER A 139 -2.03 -9.47 19.39
CA SER A 139 -2.35 -10.50 18.39
C SER A 139 -1.88 -10.08 16.99
N GLY A 140 -1.74 -11.05 16.08
CA GLY A 140 -1.33 -10.75 14.71
C GLY A 140 -2.27 -9.78 14.00
N GLY A 141 -3.56 -9.81 14.29
CA GLY A 141 -4.52 -8.86 13.73
C GLY A 141 -4.37 -7.44 14.30
N GLU A 142 -4.18 -7.32 15.60
CA GLU A 142 -3.91 -6.03 16.25
C GLU A 142 -2.58 -5.42 15.77
N GLN A 143 -1.56 -6.24 15.56
CA GLN A 143 -0.30 -5.79 14.96
C GLN A 143 -0.50 -5.26 13.53
N GLN A 144 -1.36 -5.90 12.74
CA GLN A 144 -1.68 -5.43 11.39
C GLN A 144 -2.44 -4.10 11.41
N MET A 145 -3.44 -3.97 12.30
CA MET A 145 -4.14 -2.70 12.50
C MET A 145 -3.17 -1.59 12.94
N LEU A 146 -2.21 -1.92 13.83
CA LEU A 146 -1.18 -0.98 14.28
C LEU A 146 -0.25 -0.58 13.13
N ALA A 147 0.14 -1.52 12.25
CA ALA A 147 0.97 -1.22 11.08
C ALA A 147 0.25 -0.26 10.11
N ILE A 148 -1.06 -0.48 9.86
CA ILE A 148 -1.88 0.43 9.07
C ILE A 148 -2.00 1.80 9.76
N GLY A 149 -2.31 1.81 11.05
CA GLY A 149 -2.42 3.05 11.84
C GLY A 149 -1.12 3.87 11.82
N ARG A 150 0.02 3.21 11.96
CA ARG A 150 1.35 3.82 11.87
C ARG A 150 1.62 4.43 10.49
N ALA A 151 1.20 3.78 9.42
CA ALA A 151 1.27 4.36 8.09
C ALA A 151 0.36 5.58 7.94
N LEU A 152 -0.87 5.52 8.45
CA LEU A 152 -1.85 6.60 8.37
C LEU A 152 -1.39 7.87 9.11
N VAL A 153 -0.85 7.77 10.33
CA VAL A 153 -0.39 8.96 11.09
C VAL A 153 0.76 9.69 10.42
N THR A 154 1.43 9.10 9.42
CA THR A 154 2.37 9.84 8.57
C THR A 154 1.67 10.79 7.61
N ASN A 155 0.34 10.81 7.56
CA ASN A 155 -0.48 11.60 6.65
C ASN A 155 -0.08 11.42 5.18
N PRO A 156 -0.12 10.17 4.65
CA PRO A 156 0.42 9.88 3.34
C PRO A 156 -0.46 10.43 2.21
N ARG A 157 0.17 10.84 1.12
CA ARG A 157 -0.50 11.12 -0.16
C ARG A 157 -0.81 9.84 -0.92
N LEU A 158 0.07 8.82 -0.79
CA LEU A 158 -0.10 7.47 -1.33
C LEU A 158 0.15 6.47 -0.21
N LEU A 159 -0.85 5.65 0.09
CA LEU A 159 -0.76 4.51 0.99
C LEU A 159 -0.57 3.24 0.17
N ILE A 160 0.47 2.47 0.46
CA ILE A 160 0.74 1.18 -0.17
C ILE A 160 0.48 0.08 0.86
N LEU A 161 -0.26 -0.96 0.47
CA LEU A 161 -0.48 -2.15 1.29
C LEU A 161 0.07 -3.37 0.54
N ASP A 162 1.06 -4.02 1.13
CA ASP A 162 1.71 -5.20 0.57
C ASP A 162 1.27 -6.43 1.37
N GLU A 163 0.33 -7.20 0.79
CA GLU A 163 -0.25 -8.43 1.36
C GLU A 163 -0.78 -8.23 2.80
N ALA A 164 -1.44 -7.10 3.03
CA ALA A 164 -1.82 -6.63 4.36
C ALA A 164 -2.91 -7.48 5.04
N THR A 165 -3.55 -8.40 4.32
CA THR A 165 -4.61 -9.27 4.89
C THR A 165 -4.19 -10.73 5.00
N GLU A 166 -2.96 -11.08 4.57
CA GLU A 166 -2.49 -12.45 4.60
C GLU A 166 -2.28 -13.00 6.01
N GLY A 167 -2.62 -14.29 6.20
CA GLY A 167 -2.45 -14.96 7.49
C GLY A 167 -3.34 -14.45 8.62
N LEU A 168 -4.35 -13.63 8.33
CA LEU A 168 -5.28 -13.10 9.34
C LEU A 168 -6.57 -13.92 9.43
N ALA A 169 -7.14 -13.97 10.63
CA ALA A 169 -8.46 -14.55 10.86
C ALA A 169 -9.53 -13.81 10.02
N PRO A 170 -10.58 -14.50 9.52
CA PRO A 170 -11.59 -13.91 8.65
C PRO A 170 -12.18 -12.61 9.20
N ARG A 171 -12.55 -12.57 10.48
CA ARG A 171 -13.12 -11.38 11.12
C ARG A 171 -12.18 -10.17 11.06
N ILE A 172 -10.89 -10.38 11.29
CA ILE A 172 -9.88 -9.30 11.23
C ILE A 172 -9.69 -8.79 9.82
N ARG A 173 -9.71 -9.69 8.83
CA ARG A 173 -9.69 -9.30 7.41
C ARG A 173 -10.84 -8.38 7.05
N GLU A 174 -12.06 -8.73 7.49
CA GLU A 174 -13.25 -7.89 7.25
C GLU A 174 -13.10 -6.50 7.89
N GLU A 175 -12.56 -6.42 9.10
CA GLU A 175 -12.28 -5.13 9.76
C GLU A 175 -11.27 -4.29 8.94
N ILE A 176 -10.23 -4.91 8.37
CA ILE A 176 -9.27 -4.22 7.50
C ILE A 176 -9.91 -3.80 6.17
N TRP A 177 -10.69 -4.66 5.51
CA TRP A 177 -11.40 -4.30 4.29
C TRP A 177 -12.37 -3.14 4.51
N SER A 178 -13.10 -3.14 5.63
CA SER A 178 -13.96 -2.02 6.02
C SER A 178 -13.16 -0.73 6.23
N CYS A 179 -11.99 -0.82 6.86
CA CYS A 179 -11.08 0.32 6.99
C CYS A 179 -10.66 0.87 5.62
N LEU A 180 -10.23 0.01 4.68
CA LEU A 180 -9.82 0.43 3.34
C LEU A 180 -10.97 1.08 2.57
N ALA A 181 -12.20 0.58 2.72
CA ALA A 181 -13.38 1.19 2.13
C ALA A 181 -13.63 2.60 2.69
N GLN A 182 -13.48 2.80 4.00
CA GLN A 182 -13.58 4.13 4.61
C GLN A 182 -12.48 5.08 4.12
N LEU A 183 -11.24 4.60 3.97
CA LEU A 183 -10.13 5.38 3.42
C LEU A 183 -10.39 5.80 1.97
N ARG A 184 -10.95 4.90 1.15
CA ARG A 184 -11.38 5.20 -0.23
C ARG A 184 -12.41 6.33 -0.25
N VAL A 185 -13.47 6.22 0.56
CA VAL A 185 -14.52 7.26 0.66
C VAL A 185 -13.93 8.60 1.12
N ALA A 186 -12.92 8.57 1.98
CA ALA A 186 -12.18 9.76 2.42
C ALA A 186 -11.22 10.32 1.34
N GLY A 187 -11.14 9.72 0.15
CA GLY A 187 -10.30 10.18 -0.95
C GLY A 187 -8.82 9.83 -0.81
N GLN A 188 -8.47 8.86 0.04
CA GLN A 188 -7.10 8.39 0.16
C GLN A 188 -6.66 7.68 -1.12
N THR A 189 -5.52 8.06 -1.69
CA THR A 189 -4.91 7.32 -2.79
C THR A 189 -4.25 6.05 -2.25
N ILE A 190 -4.60 4.89 -2.82
CA ILE A 190 -4.15 3.58 -2.30
C ILE A 190 -3.63 2.71 -3.43
N LEU A 191 -2.48 2.06 -3.22
CA LEU A 191 -2.01 0.92 -4.01
C LEU A 191 -2.11 -0.33 -3.14
N VAL A 192 -2.89 -1.32 -3.58
CA VAL A 192 -3.09 -2.58 -2.83
C VAL A 192 -2.49 -3.74 -3.61
N ILE A 193 -1.67 -4.53 -2.94
CA ILE A 193 -1.23 -5.85 -3.38
C ILE A 193 -1.87 -6.87 -2.45
N ASP A 194 -2.76 -7.69 -2.97
CA ASP A 194 -3.38 -8.76 -2.20
C ASP A 194 -3.90 -9.86 -3.15
N LYS A 195 -4.16 -11.06 -2.62
CA LYS A 195 -4.64 -12.22 -3.39
C LYS A 195 -6.17 -12.37 -3.39
N TYR A 196 -6.88 -11.65 -2.55
CA TYR A 196 -8.34 -11.73 -2.41
C TYR A 196 -9.05 -10.90 -3.48
N VAL A 197 -8.98 -11.36 -4.74
CA VAL A 197 -9.46 -10.62 -5.92
C VAL A 197 -10.90 -10.18 -5.79
N GLU A 198 -11.81 -11.05 -5.31
CA GLU A 198 -13.23 -10.72 -5.13
C GLU A 198 -13.44 -9.51 -4.21
N ARG A 199 -12.63 -9.36 -3.17
CA ARG A 199 -12.68 -8.18 -2.27
C ARG A 199 -12.14 -6.95 -2.95
N LEU A 200 -11.13 -7.10 -3.77
CA LEU A 200 -10.52 -6.02 -4.51
C LEU A 200 -11.43 -5.45 -5.59
N LEU A 201 -12.28 -6.28 -6.22
CA LEU A 201 -13.30 -5.82 -7.18
C LEU A 201 -14.25 -4.78 -6.59
N GLY A 202 -14.66 -4.96 -5.33
CA GLY A 202 -15.53 -4.01 -4.63
C GLY A 202 -14.81 -2.76 -4.10
N LEU A 203 -13.48 -2.80 -4.02
CA LEU A 203 -12.67 -1.75 -3.40
C LEU A 203 -11.96 -0.87 -4.43
N ALA A 204 -11.41 -1.44 -5.48
CA ALA A 204 -10.51 -0.73 -6.38
C ALA A 204 -11.22 -0.14 -7.60
N ASP A 205 -10.65 0.93 -8.13
CA ASP A 205 -11.11 1.60 -9.35
C ASP A 205 -10.41 1.04 -10.59
N ARG A 206 -9.20 0.51 -10.41
CA ARG A 206 -8.38 -0.06 -11.48
C ARG A 206 -7.53 -1.20 -10.98
N HIS A 207 -7.31 -2.19 -11.85
CA HIS A 207 -6.49 -3.36 -11.59
C HIS A 207 -5.40 -3.48 -12.65
N LEU A 208 -4.21 -3.90 -12.23
CA LEU A 208 -3.11 -4.27 -13.11
C LEU A 208 -2.69 -5.70 -12.77
N ILE A 209 -2.39 -6.50 -13.78
CA ILE A 209 -1.82 -7.84 -13.62
C ILE A 209 -0.37 -7.80 -14.08
N LEU A 210 0.52 -8.16 -13.16
CA LEU A 210 1.95 -8.27 -13.40
C LEU A 210 2.33 -9.74 -13.61
N GLU A 211 2.97 -10.05 -14.74
CA GLU A 211 3.54 -11.36 -15.00
C GLU A 211 4.97 -11.20 -15.51
N ARG A 212 5.91 -11.91 -14.87
CA ARG A 212 7.34 -11.93 -15.23
C ARG A 212 7.92 -10.52 -15.46
N GLY A 213 7.56 -9.60 -14.58
CA GLY A 213 8.07 -8.21 -14.59
C GLY A 213 7.48 -7.32 -15.69
N LYS A 214 6.33 -7.68 -16.27
CA LYS A 214 5.58 -6.86 -17.24
C LYS A 214 4.12 -6.76 -16.84
N VAL A 215 3.50 -5.62 -17.09
CA VAL A 215 2.04 -5.50 -17.01
C VAL A 215 1.45 -6.16 -18.25
N VAL A 216 0.72 -7.26 -18.04
CA VAL A 216 0.10 -8.06 -19.12
C VAL A 216 -1.37 -7.72 -19.31
N TRP A 217 -1.99 -7.09 -18.33
CA TRP A 217 -3.37 -6.64 -18.40
C TRP A 217 -3.61 -5.45 -17.46
N SER A 218 -4.53 -4.57 -17.83
CA SER A 218 -5.01 -3.47 -17.00
C SER A 218 -6.44 -3.11 -17.40
N GLY A 219 -7.31 -2.96 -16.39
CA GLY A 219 -8.72 -2.61 -16.59
C GLY A 219 -9.40 -2.22 -15.28
N ASP A 220 -10.71 -1.96 -15.36
CA ASP A 220 -11.57 -1.73 -14.21
C ASP A 220 -12.10 -3.05 -13.60
N SER A 221 -12.86 -2.93 -12.52
CA SER A 221 -13.43 -4.08 -11.82
C SER A 221 -14.41 -4.87 -12.68
N ALA A 222 -15.19 -4.20 -13.53
CA ALA A 222 -16.17 -4.88 -14.39
C ALA A 222 -15.47 -5.72 -15.47
N ALA A 223 -14.43 -5.18 -16.10
CA ALA A 223 -13.63 -5.90 -17.08
C ALA A 223 -12.86 -7.09 -16.45
N LEU A 224 -12.34 -6.93 -15.22
CA LEU A 224 -11.66 -8.01 -14.53
C LEU A 224 -12.62 -9.12 -14.11
N ASP A 225 -13.80 -8.78 -13.60
CA ASP A 225 -14.82 -9.75 -13.15
C ASP A 225 -15.43 -10.51 -14.33
N GLY A 226 -15.60 -9.84 -15.47
CA GLY A 226 -16.14 -10.43 -16.69
C GLY A 226 -15.23 -11.43 -17.40
N ASP A 227 -13.95 -11.49 -17.07
CA ASP A 227 -12.97 -12.39 -17.72
C ASP A 227 -12.31 -13.33 -16.70
N ARG A 228 -13.00 -14.40 -16.36
CA ARG A 228 -12.49 -15.43 -15.42
C ARG A 228 -11.26 -16.16 -15.93
N ALA A 229 -11.01 -16.20 -17.25
CA ALA A 229 -9.82 -16.79 -17.81
C ALA A 229 -8.55 -16.02 -17.41
N LEU A 230 -8.64 -14.71 -17.14
CA LEU A 230 -7.53 -13.93 -16.57
C LEU A 230 -7.17 -14.41 -15.15
N TRP A 231 -8.18 -14.77 -14.35
CA TRP A 231 -7.95 -15.24 -12.97
C TRP A 231 -7.20 -16.57 -12.95
N GLU A 232 -7.69 -17.55 -13.71
CA GLU A 232 -7.06 -18.86 -13.84
C GLU A 232 -5.63 -18.74 -14.37
N ARG A 233 -5.46 -17.97 -15.43
CA ARG A 233 -4.17 -17.83 -16.13
C ARG A 233 -3.13 -17.12 -15.28
N TYR A 234 -3.47 -15.97 -14.68
CA TYR A 234 -2.48 -15.06 -14.10
C TYR A 234 -2.52 -15.01 -12.57
N LEU A 235 -3.63 -15.36 -11.92
CA LEU A 235 -3.78 -15.24 -10.47
C LEU A 235 -3.77 -16.60 -9.77
N GLY A 236 -4.16 -17.66 -10.47
CA GLY A 236 -4.15 -19.03 -9.95
C GLY A 236 -5.29 -19.31 -8.97
N VAL A 237 -6.41 -18.64 -9.16
CA VAL A 237 -7.66 -18.78 -8.40
C VAL A 237 -8.82 -18.97 -9.36
#